data_2124a24351a090513869707b2cf5df4c
#
_entry.id   2124a24351a090513869707b2cf5df4c
#
_cell.length_a   1.000
_cell.length_b   1.000
_cell.length_c   1.000
_cell.angle_alpha   90.00
_cell.angle_beta   90.00
_cell.angle_gamma   90.00
#
_symmetry.space_group_name_H-M   'P 1'
#
loop_
_entity.id
_entity.type
_entity.pdbx_description
1 polymer ?
#
loop_
_entity_poly.entity_id
_entity_poly.type
_entity_poly.pdbx_seq_one_letter_code
_entity_poly.pdbx_strand_id
1 'polypeptide(L)'
;MKLSLLFLPCASALRGQSWTSSQCAFTGSLEVLTALPTVEPSAAASAIATGPLATSPFSTKLWPSKRGFAYNDAALIDVLVDKLTCAACAWAYNWDSTDYGLVRPTLEFVPMLWSPASEHTVRWAANVEAMISGGSTHILGFNECDRPDQCNLDAASAAVAYVKWLNPYTGRVKIGSPAISNSAAADQGLEWLTGWVSTCDSLGCAYDFCVAHWYGTSVAELLKHVELVHGACRGKPVWVTEFAVNSDDENQHAAFITEAVPRLDDLEYVERYSYFMVREGRLVTGSGLSSSGQAYIAV
;
A
#
# COMPACT_ATOMS: atom_id res chain seq x y z
N MET A 1 24.94 3.45 -33.66
CA MET A 1 24.23 4.75 -33.72
C MET A 1 23.44 4.88 -32.44
N LYS A 2 23.85 5.80 -31.55
CA LYS A 2 23.21 6.11 -30.29
C LYS A 2 22.17 7.21 -30.55
N LEU A 3 20.89 6.95 -30.24
CA LEU A 3 19.88 8.01 -30.20
C LEU A 3 19.66 8.36 -28.72
N SER A 4 20.14 9.52 -28.34
CA SER A 4 19.83 10.14 -27.05
C SER A 4 18.53 10.91 -27.20
N LEU A 5 17.51 10.57 -26.43
CA LEU A 5 16.33 11.39 -26.25
C LEU A 5 16.51 12.25 -24.98
N LEU A 6 16.67 13.53 -25.20
CA LEU A 6 16.67 14.58 -24.19
C LEU A 6 15.23 14.82 -23.70
N PHE A 7 14.99 14.59 -22.43
CA PHE A 7 13.81 15.10 -21.73
C PHE A 7 14.11 16.51 -21.21
N LEU A 8 13.41 17.49 -21.73
CA LEU A 8 13.36 18.86 -21.19
C LEU A 8 12.28 18.92 -20.09
N PRO A 9 12.59 19.52 -18.93
CA PRO A 9 11.59 19.76 -17.89
C PRO A 9 10.77 21.01 -18.25
N CYS A 10 9.45 20.91 -18.16
CA CYS A 10 8.56 22.06 -18.21
C CYS A 10 8.53 22.71 -16.82
N ALA A 11 9.26 23.80 -16.65
CA ALA A 11 9.22 24.61 -15.44
C ALA A 11 8.52 25.93 -15.70
N SER A 12 7.52 26.19 -14.88
CA SER A 12 7.11 27.48 -14.27
C SER A 12 6.81 28.71 -15.10
N ALA A 13 5.63 29.19 -14.87
CA ALA A 13 5.30 30.52 -14.39
C ALA A 13 4.56 31.47 -15.32
N LEU A 14 3.51 32.02 -14.74
CA LEU A 14 2.96 33.36 -14.81
C LEU A 14 1.66 33.60 -15.58
N ARG A 15 0.63 33.85 -14.71
CA ARG A 15 -0.44 34.83 -14.86
C ARG A 15 -1.40 34.77 -16.06
N GLY A 16 -2.60 34.38 -15.71
CA GLY A 16 -3.81 35.12 -16.12
C GLY A 16 -4.13 35.14 -17.60
N GLN A 17 -4.83 34.13 -18.09
CA GLN A 17 -5.79 34.32 -19.17
C GLN A 17 -6.82 33.18 -19.17
N SER A 18 -8.09 33.59 -19.25
CA SER A 18 -9.26 32.73 -19.41
C SER A 18 -9.23 32.02 -20.76
N TRP A 19 -9.35 30.69 -20.76
CA TRP A 19 -9.59 29.93 -21.97
C TRP A 19 -11.02 29.43 -22.00
N THR A 20 -11.74 29.90 -22.98
CA THR A 20 -13.05 29.41 -23.38
C THR A 20 -12.91 28.09 -24.11
N SER A 21 -13.81 27.15 -23.77
CA SER A 21 -13.98 25.87 -24.43
C SER A 21 -14.26 26.03 -25.93
N SER A 22 -13.38 25.52 -26.79
CA SER A 22 -13.75 25.10 -28.15
C SER A 22 -12.61 24.33 -28.83
N GLN A 23 -12.99 23.16 -29.36
CA GLN A 23 -12.38 22.42 -30.45
C GLN A 23 -11.15 21.57 -30.15
N CYS A 24 -11.40 20.27 -29.88
CA CYS A 24 -10.69 19.19 -30.55
C CYS A 24 -11.73 18.11 -30.92
N ALA A 25 -12.23 18.19 -32.13
CA ALA A 25 -13.03 17.12 -32.73
C ALA A 25 -12.08 16.06 -33.28
N PHE A 26 -12.13 14.86 -32.70
CA PHE A 26 -11.46 13.69 -33.23
C PHE A 26 -12.44 12.94 -34.13
N THR A 27 -12.27 13.02 -35.44
CA THR A 27 -12.97 12.18 -36.43
C THR A 27 -12.13 10.93 -36.65
N GLY A 28 -12.45 9.84 -35.98
CA GLY A 28 -11.92 8.52 -36.24
C GLY A 28 -13.08 7.54 -36.46
N SER A 29 -13.18 6.97 -37.65
CA SER A 29 -14.20 6.01 -38.04
C SER A 29 -14.09 4.73 -37.23
N LEU A 30 -15.24 4.25 -36.72
CA LEU A 30 -15.39 2.93 -36.10
C LEU A 30 -15.42 1.88 -37.23
N GLU A 31 -14.40 1.07 -37.36
CA GLU A 31 -14.50 -0.20 -38.07
C GLU A 31 -14.95 -1.29 -37.11
N VAL A 32 -16.12 -1.85 -37.43
CA VAL A 32 -16.70 -3.01 -36.73
C VAL A 32 -16.03 -4.25 -37.25
N LEU A 33 -15.17 -4.87 -36.46
CA LEU A 33 -14.66 -6.21 -36.72
C LEU A 33 -15.57 -7.25 -36.06
N THR A 34 -16.47 -7.81 -36.87
CA THR A 34 -17.19 -9.05 -36.59
C THR A 34 -16.31 -10.24 -36.98
N ALA A 35 -15.91 -11.08 -36.01
CA ALA A 35 -15.83 -12.54 -36.12
C ALA A 35 -15.09 -13.13 -34.90
N LEU A 36 -15.83 -13.74 -34.00
CA LEU A 36 -15.31 -14.70 -33.03
C LEU A 36 -15.15 -16.08 -33.69
N PRO A 37 -14.03 -16.78 -33.54
CA PRO A 37 -13.97 -18.20 -33.87
C PRO A 37 -14.59 -19.02 -32.71
N THR A 38 -15.56 -19.82 -33.05
CA THR A 38 -16.11 -20.87 -32.19
C THR A 38 -15.07 -21.99 -32.03
N VAL A 39 -14.67 -22.25 -30.78
CA VAL A 39 -13.87 -23.43 -30.42
C VAL A 39 -14.83 -24.52 -29.94
N GLU A 40 -14.88 -25.62 -30.67
CA GLU A 40 -15.59 -26.86 -30.27
C GLU A 40 -14.86 -27.54 -29.09
N PRO A 41 -15.58 -28.17 -28.16
CA PRO A 41 -14.95 -28.88 -27.04
C PRO A 41 -14.47 -30.27 -27.51
N SER A 42 -13.15 -30.46 -27.53
CA SER A 42 -12.54 -31.76 -27.65
C SER A 42 -12.65 -32.53 -26.34
N ALA A 43 -13.39 -33.65 -26.35
CA ALA A 43 -13.43 -34.57 -25.23
C ALA A 43 -12.13 -35.39 -25.19
N ALA A 44 -11.28 -35.10 -24.22
CA ALA A 44 -10.17 -35.98 -23.80
C ALA A 44 -10.41 -36.44 -22.37
N ALA A 45 -10.50 -37.78 -22.25
CA ALA A 45 -10.85 -38.48 -21.04
C ALA A 45 -9.84 -38.28 -19.91
N SER A 46 -10.40 -38.13 -18.71
CA SER A 46 -9.73 -38.07 -17.43
C SER A 46 -8.87 -39.28 -17.11
N ALA A 47 -7.62 -39.03 -16.77
CA ALA A 47 -6.87 -39.91 -15.87
C ALA A 47 -6.73 -39.17 -14.54
N ILE A 48 -7.48 -39.61 -13.53
CA ILE A 48 -7.33 -39.15 -12.16
C ILE A 48 -6.03 -39.73 -11.61
N ALA A 49 -4.98 -38.94 -11.62
CA ALA A 49 -3.76 -39.27 -10.87
C ALA A 49 -3.99 -38.86 -9.41
N THR A 50 -4.25 -39.85 -8.54
CA THR A 50 -4.18 -39.70 -7.09
C THR A 50 -2.70 -39.63 -6.68
N GLY A 51 -2.09 -38.46 -6.83
CA GLY A 51 -0.84 -38.13 -6.19
C GLY A 51 -1.09 -37.47 -4.82
N PRO A 52 -0.22 -37.65 -3.83
CA PRO A 52 -0.39 -36.99 -2.55
C PRO A 52 -0.39 -35.47 -2.76
N LEU A 53 -1.34 -34.78 -2.12
CA LEU A 53 -1.38 -33.33 -2.04
C LEU A 53 0.01 -32.84 -1.59
N ALA A 54 0.70 -32.16 -2.50
CA ALA A 54 1.89 -31.40 -2.15
C ALA A 54 1.43 -30.32 -1.17
N THR A 55 1.72 -30.53 0.11
CA THR A 55 1.65 -29.47 1.10
C THR A 55 2.67 -28.42 0.67
N SER A 56 2.16 -27.32 0.13
CA SER A 56 2.97 -26.12 -0.08
C SER A 56 3.65 -25.79 1.25
N PRO A 57 4.97 -25.65 1.30
CA PRO A 57 5.62 -25.18 2.50
C PRO A 57 5.33 -23.69 2.60
N PHE A 58 4.20 -23.34 3.22
CA PHE A 58 4.10 -22.02 3.79
C PHE A 58 5.25 -21.90 4.77
N SER A 59 6.24 -21.12 4.40
CA SER A 59 7.31 -20.75 5.33
C SER A 59 6.63 -20.18 6.57
N THR A 60 6.68 -20.92 7.66
CA THR A 60 6.20 -20.48 8.97
C THR A 60 7.18 -19.46 9.56
N LYS A 61 7.57 -18.47 8.78
CA LYS A 61 8.24 -17.30 9.31
C LYS A 61 7.13 -16.50 9.99
N LEU A 62 6.92 -16.79 11.28
CA LEU A 62 6.06 -15.98 12.13
C LEU A 62 6.71 -14.61 12.22
N TRP A 63 6.02 -13.61 11.69
CA TRP A 63 6.34 -12.20 11.88
C TRP A 63 5.50 -11.69 13.06
N PRO A 64 5.94 -11.89 14.33
CA PRO A 64 5.07 -11.69 15.50
C PRO A 64 4.89 -10.22 15.86
N SER A 65 5.52 -9.29 15.12
CA SER A 65 5.51 -7.89 15.49
C SER A 65 4.68 -7.04 14.52
N LYS A 66 3.93 -6.09 15.11
CA LYS A 66 3.08 -5.14 14.40
C LYS A 66 3.85 -4.02 13.72
N ARG A 67 5.06 -3.69 14.23
CA ARG A 67 5.83 -2.52 13.85
C ARG A 67 6.59 -2.72 12.56
N GLY A 68 6.54 -1.72 11.68
CA GLY A 68 7.23 -1.73 10.39
C GLY A 68 7.84 -0.40 10.03
N PHE A 69 8.41 -0.34 8.83
CA PHE A 69 9.06 0.84 8.29
C PHE A 69 8.48 1.22 6.93
N ALA A 70 8.11 2.51 6.80
CA ALA A 70 7.81 3.14 5.52
C ALA A 70 9.06 3.91 5.05
N TYR A 71 9.58 3.62 3.84
CA TYR A 71 10.84 4.17 3.38
C TYR A 71 10.85 4.49 1.88
N ASN A 72 11.70 5.43 1.45
CA ASN A 72 12.05 5.64 0.05
C ASN A 72 13.52 5.29 -0.25
N ASP A 73 14.36 5.26 0.78
CA ASP A 73 15.78 4.91 0.68
C ASP A 73 16.08 3.72 1.59
N ALA A 74 16.35 2.57 0.98
CA ALA A 74 16.62 1.33 1.69
C ALA A 74 17.89 1.42 2.56
N ALA A 75 18.87 2.25 2.18
CA ALA A 75 20.10 2.43 2.96
C ALA A 75 19.84 3.07 4.34
N LEU A 76 18.78 3.88 4.48
CA LEU A 76 18.41 4.46 5.77
C LEU A 76 17.79 3.43 6.73
N ILE A 77 17.23 2.33 6.21
CA ILE A 77 16.78 1.20 7.06
C ILE A 77 17.97 0.56 7.77
N ASP A 78 19.15 0.53 7.13
CA ASP A 78 20.37 -0.02 7.72
C ASP A 78 20.76 0.74 9.00
N VAL A 79 20.60 2.05 9.00
CA VAL A 79 20.86 2.89 10.19
C VAL A 79 19.95 2.51 11.37
N LEU A 80 18.69 2.18 11.09
CA LEU A 80 17.70 1.80 12.10
C LEU A 80 17.95 0.38 12.66
N VAL A 81 18.33 -0.55 11.78
CA VAL A 81 18.43 -1.97 12.16
C VAL A 81 19.81 -2.33 12.72
N ASP A 82 20.89 -1.73 12.22
CA ASP A 82 22.26 -2.07 12.66
C ASP A 82 22.62 -1.51 14.04
N LYS A 83 22.02 -0.40 14.44
CA LYS A 83 22.40 0.26 15.70
C LYS A 83 21.58 -0.14 16.91
N LEU A 84 20.37 -0.64 16.69
CA LEU A 84 19.54 -1.16 17.76
C LEU A 84 18.68 -2.27 17.16
N THR A 85 18.77 -3.45 17.71
CA THR A 85 17.90 -4.55 17.33
C THR A 85 16.47 -4.20 17.70
N CYS A 86 15.71 -3.62 16.77
CA CYS A 86 14.27 -3.50 16.92
C CYS A 86 13.67 -4.90 16.85
N ALA A 87 13.62 -5.60 17.97
CA ALA A 87 13.01 -6.92 18.04
C ALA A 87 11.52 -6.91 17.68
N ALA A 88 10.92 -5.73 17.81
CA ALA A 88 9.53 -5.50 17.49
C ALA A 88 9.28 -5.09 16.03
N CYS A 89 10.31 -4.91 15.19
CA CYS A 89 10.16 -4.51 13.79
C CYS A 89 10.23 -5.73 12.88
N ALA A 90 9.20 -5.96 12.08
CA ALA A 90 9.05 -7.20 11.32
C ALA A 90 8.80 -7.01 9.83
N TRP A 91 8.51 -5.81 9.36
CA TRP A 91 8.14 -5.57 7.97
C TRP A 91 8.53 -4.16 7.49
N ALA A 92 8.53 -3.98 6.17
CA ALA A 92 8.79 -2.69 5.55
C ALA A 92 8.05 -2.59 4.21
N TYR A 93 7.75 -1.37 3.77
CA TYR A 93 7.20 -1.07 2.45
C TYR A 93 7.67 0.32 1.99
N ASN A 94 7.50 0.62 0.70
CA ASN A 94 8.04 1.83 0.09
C ASN A 94 7.14 2.41 -1.01
N TRP A 95 5.83 2.19 -0.91
CA TRP A 95 4.83 2.62 -1.91
C TRP A 95 5.04 2.04 -3.31
N ASP A 96 5.87 1.01 -3.46
CA ASP A 96 6.14 0.38 -4.74
C ASP A 96 6.06 -1.14 -4.66
N SER A 97 6.12 -1.77 -5.83
CA SER A 97 6.06 -3.21 -6.02
C SER A 97 7.41 -3.93 -5.89
N THR A 98 8.51 -3.21 -5.68
CA THR A 98 9.87 -3.75 -5.48
C THR A 98 10.54 -3.08 -4.29
N ASP A 99 11.42 -3.81 -3.62
CA ASP A 99 12.07 -3.41 -2.37
C ASP A 99 13.23 -2.41 -2.53
N TYR A 100 13.61 -2.09 -3.78
CA TYR A 100 14.75 -1.22 -4.10
C TYR A 100 16.05 -1.59 -3.37
N GLY A 101 16.29 -2.90 -3.22
CA GLY A 101 17.52 -3.42 -2.63
C GLY A 101 17.53 -3.46 -1.10
N LEU A 102 16.38 -3.51 -0.47
CA LEU A 102 16.28 -3.78 0.97
C LEU A 102 16.81 -5.18 1.27
N VAL A 103 18.04 -5.29 1.75
CA VAL A 103 18.69 -6.56 2.12
C VAL A 103 18.59 -6.77 3.62
N ARG A 104 17.40 -7.13 4.11
CA ARG A 104 17.15 -7.36 5.55
C ARG A 104 16.30 -8.62 5.76
N PRO A 105 16.95 -9.79 6.00
CA PRO A 105 16.22 -11.06 6.14
C PRO A 105 15.29 -11.12 7.37
N THR A 106 15.41 -10.16 8.30
CA THR A 106 14.52 -10.02 9.46
C THR A 106 13.26 -9.20 9.18
N LEU A 107 13.22 -8.50 8.07
CA LEU A 107 12.06 -7.69 7.65
C LEU A 107 11.37 -8.36 6.45
N GLU A 108 10.06 -8.52 6.54
CA GLU A 108 9.24 -8.82 5.38
C GLU A 108 9.08 -7.56 4.53
N PHE A 109 9.46 -7.58 3.27
CA PHE A 109 9.03 -6.55 2.34
C PHE A 109 7.59 -6.80 1.89
N VAL A 110 6.75 -5.76 1.94
CA VAL A 110 5.34 -5.83 1.54
C VAL A 110 5.14 -4.97 0.29
N PRO A 111 5.05 -5.58 -0.91
CA PRO A 111 4.88 -4.83 -2.15
C PRO A 111 3.50 -4.17 -2.22
N MET A 112 3.44 -2.98 -2.82
CA MET A 112 2.23 -2.18 -3.03
C MET A 112 1.96 -1.97 -4.52
N LEU A 113 0.71 -2.11 -4.93
CA LEU A 113 0.24 -1.56 -6.20
C LEU A 113 -0.35 -0.18 -5.96
N TRP A 114 0.47 0.88 -6.15
CA TRP A 114 0.13 2.25 -5.77
C TRP A 114 -1.15 2.77 -6.44
N SER A 115 -1.36 2.45 -7.72
CA SER A 115 -2.61 2.75 -8.45
C SER A 115 -2.78 1.80 -9.63
N PRO A 116 -3.98 1.72 -10.25
CA PRO A 116 -4.19 0.93 -11.46
C PRO A 116 -3.66 1.61 -12.73
N ALA A 117 -2.98 2.74 -12.65
CA ALA A 117 -2.38 3.42 -13.78
C ALA A 117 -1.24 2.59 -14.40
N SER A 118 -0.98 2.82 -15.69
CA SER A 118 -0.06 1.97 -16.47
C SER A 118 1.36 1.95 -15.94
N GLU A 119 1.87 3.06 -15.40
CA GLU A 119 3.20 3.19 -14.81
C GLU A 119 3.43 2.25 -13.62
N HIS A 120 2.36 1.86 -12.92
CA HIS A 120 2.43 0.89 -11.82
C HIS A 120 2.11 -0.52 -12.28
N THR A 121 1.08 -0.68 -13.14
CA THR A 121 0.57 -2.02 -13.50
C THR A 121 1.46 -2.76 -14.49
N VAL A 122 2.22 -2.08 -15.34
CA VAL A 122 3.10 -2.72 -16.33
C VAL A 122 4.16 -3.62 -15.69
N ARG A 123 4.60 -3.29 -14.48
CA ARG A 123 5.64 -4.01 -13.73
C ARG A 123 5.10 -4.84 -12.57
N TRP A 124 3.83 -4.64 -12.20
CA TRP A 124 3.22 -5.24 -11.01
C TRP A 124 3.38 -6.76 -10.96
N ALA A 125 2.93 -7.47 -11.99
CA ALA A 125 2.92 -8.93 -11.98
C ALA A 125 4.34 -9.51 -11.81
N ALA A 126 5.33 -9.00 -12.52
CA ALA A 126 6.70 -9.49 -12.43
C ALA A 126 7.31 -9.19 -11.04
N ASN A 127 7.10 -7.97 -10.55
CA ASN A 127 7.68 -7.55 -9.27
C ASN A 127 7.04 -8.29 -8.09
N VAL A 128 5.71 -8.36 -8.03
CA VAL A 128 5.02 -9.03 -6.92
C VAL A 128 5.34 -10.53 -6.87
N GLU A 129 5.47 -11.20 -8.01
CA GLU A 129 5.90 -12.60 -8.06
C GLU A 129 7.32 -12.79 -7.51
N ALA A 130 8.24 -11.88 -7.84
CA ALA A 130 9.59 -11.89 -7.29
C ALA A 130 9.57 -11.68 -5.77
N MET A 131 8.78 -10.71 -5.27
CA MET A 131 8.67 -10.45 -3.83
C MET A 131 8.03 -11.62 -3.06
N ILE A 132 6.96 -12.23 -3.60
CA ILE A 132 6.35 -13.43 -3.01
C ILE A 132 7.35 -14.59 -2.98
N SER A 133 8.10 -14.79 -4.04
CA SER A 133 9.15 -15.81 -4.11
C SER A 133 10.30 -15.52 -3.11
N GLY A 134 10.55 -14.25 -2.83
CA GLY A 134 11.50 -13.75 -1.82
C GLY A 134 11.00 -13.85 -0.38
N GLY A 135 9.72 -14.22 -0.16
CA GLY A 135 9.16 -14.44 1.17
C GLY A 135 8.09 -13.43 1.60
N SER A 136 7.63 -12.53 0.73
CA SER A 136 6.47 -11.67 1.03
C SER A 136 5.22 -12.52 1.20
N THR A 137 4.54 -12.33 2.32
CA THR A 137 3.30 -13.04 2.67
C THR A 137 2.08 -12.14 2.59
N HIS A 138 2.30 -10.84 2.35
CA HIS A 138 1.27 -9.81 2.25
C HIS A 138 1.53 -8.92 1.04
N ILE A 139 0.47 -8.31 0.51
CA ILE A 139 0.53 -7.26 -0.51
C ILE A 139 -0.43 -6.13 -0.13
N LEU A 140 -0.10 -4.90 -0.52
CA LEU A 140 -0.93 -3.72 -0.31
C LEU A 140 -1.68 -3.33 -1.59
N GLY A 141 -2.91 -2.87 -1.42
CA GLY A 141 -3.71 -2.26 -2.47
C GLY A 141 -3.28 -0.83 -2.82
N PHE A 142 -4.18 -0.08 -3.47
CA PHE A 142 -3.89 1.27 -3.96
C PHE A 142 -3.63 2.27 -2.83
N ASN A 143 -2.93 3.36 -3.17
CA ASN A 143 -2.60 4.43 -2.23
C ASN A 143 -3.58 5.59 -2.33
N GLU A 144 -4.34 5.84 -1.27
CA GLU A 144 -5.22 7.02 -1.11
C GLU A 144 -6.02 7.39 -2.36
N CYS A 145 -6.75 6.43 -2.91
CA CYS A 145 -7.62 6.71 -4.06
C CYS A 145 -8.76 7.66 -3.73
N ASP A 146 -9.04 7.86 -2.45
CA ASP A 146 -9.98 8.86 -1.92
C ASP A 146 -9.48 10.31 -2.06
N ARG A 147 -8.22 10.52 -2.46
CA ARG A 147 -7.64 11.86 -2.60
C ARG A 147 -7.38 12.24 -4.06
N PRO A 148 -7.73 13.48 -4.48
CA PRO A 148 -7.54 13.94 -5.85
C PRO A 148 -6.07 14.15 -6.25
N ASP A 149 -5.18 14.29 -5.28
CA ASP A 149 -3.73 14.48 -5.45
C ASP A 149 -2.95 13.17 -5.32
N GLN A 150 -3.62 12.03 -5.14
CA GLN A 150 -3.05 10.69 -5.03
C GLN A 150 -3.59 9.78 -6.15
N CYS A 151 -3.93 8.53 -5.85
CA CYS A 151 -4.49 7.58 -6.81
C CYS A 151 -5.77 8.07 -7.51
N ASN A 152 -6.58 8.91 -6.87
CA ASN A 152 -7.73 9.65 -7.42
C ASN A 152 -8.71 8.79 -8.22
N LEU A 153 -9.38 7.88 -7.54
CA LEU A 153 -10.47 7.06 -8.09
C LEU A 153 -11.66 7.05 -7.15
N ASP A 154 -12.86 7.10 -7.72
CA ASP A 154 -14.04 6.79 -6.93
C ASP A 154 -14.02 5.34 -6.43
N ALA A 155 -14.76 5.08 -5.35
CA ALA A 155 -14.77 3.80 -4.68
C ALA A 155 -15.17 2.61 -5.59
N ALA A 156 -16.14 2.83 -6.49
CA ALA A 156 -16.61 1.78 -7.39
C ALA A 156 -15.58 1.45 -8.47
N SER A 157 -14.98 2.47 -9.09
CA SER A 157 -13.89 2.29 -10.07
C SER A 157 -12.69 1.61 -9.45
N ALA A 158 -12.32 1.99 -8.21
CA ALA A 158 -11.25 1.34 -7.47
C ALA A 158 -11.55 -0.13 -7.18
N ALA A 159 -12.79 -0.49 -6.82
CA ALA A 159 -13.18 -1.87 -6.59
C ALA A 159 -13.09 -2.74 -7.87
N VAL A 160 -13.52 -2.20 -9.01
CA VAL A 160 -13.37 -2.89 -10.32
C VAL A 160 -11.89 -3.13 -10.65
N ALA A 161 -11.06 -2.11 -10.47
CA ALA A 161 -9.62 -2.24 -10.70
C ALA A 161 -8.97 -3.22 -9.72
N TYR A 162 -9.42 -3.22 -8.46
CA TYR A 162 -8.94 -4.12 -7.42
C TYR A 162 -9.17 -5.59 -7.79
N VAL A 163 -10.38 -5.95 -8.22
CA VAL A 163 -10.69 -7.32 -8.69
C VAL A 163 -9.75 -7.73 -9.82
N LYS A 164 -9.45 -6.84 -10.74
CA LYS A 164 -8.55 -7.14 -11.86
C LYS A 164 -7.11 -7.39 -11.41
N TRP A 165 -6.58 -6.57 -10.51
CA TRP A 165 -5.15 -6.52 -10.26
C TRP A 165 -4.70 -7.20 -8.96
N LEU A 166 -5.57 -7.26 -7.93
CA LEU A 166 -5.24 -7.80 -6.62
C LEU A 166 -5.85 -9.20 -6.40
N ASN A 167 -7.10 -9.45 -6.83
CA ASN A 167 -7.74 -10.76 -6.67
C ASN A 167 -6.93 -11.95 -7.24
N PRO A 168 -6.12 -11.83 -8.31
CA PRO A 168 -5.30 -12.94 -8.79
C PRO A 168 -4.36 -13.56 -7.74
N TYR A 169 -4.09 -12.84 -6.66
CA TYR A 169 -3.22 -13.31 -5.57
C TYR A 169 -3.96 -13.94 -4.39
N THR A 170 -5.29 -14.06 -4.48
CA THR A 170 -6.13 -14.67 -3.45
C THR A 170 -5.65 -16.10 -3.10
N GLY A 171 -5.53 -16.36 -1.80
CA GLY A 171 -5.08 -17.66 -1.27
C GLY A 171 -3.58 -17.92 -1.39
N ARG A 172 -2.83 -17.01 -1.99
CA ARG A 172 -1.38 -17.07 -2.11
C ARG A 172 -0.69 -16.19 -1.07
N VAL A 173 -1.24 -15.00 -0.86
CA VAL A 173 -0.80 -14.03 0.15
C VAL A 173 -2.04 -13.36 0.76
N LYS A 174 -1.83 -12.63 1.85
CA LYS A 174 -2.83 -11.75 2.44
C LYS A 174 -2.88 -10.43 1.68
N ILE A 175 -4.07 -9.92 1.40
CA ILE A 175 -4.27 -8.77 0.53
C ILE A 175 -4.91 -7.62 1.31
N GLY A 176 -4.27 -6.45 1.32
CA GLY A 176 -4.81 -5.22 1.91
C GLY A 176 -5.79 -4.50 1.00
N SER A 177 -6.77 -3.83 1.60
CA SER A 177 -7.60 -2.86 0.88
C SER A 177 -6.75 -1.75 0.27
N PRO A 178 -7.30 -0.88 -0.58
CA PRO A 178 -6.68 0.42 -0.79
C PRO A 178 -6.50 1.15 0.55
N ALA A 179 -5.37 1.84 0.73
CA ALA A 179 -5.16 2.73 1.85
C ALA A 179 -6.06 3.96 1.70
N ILE A 180 -6.69 4.40 2.78
CA ILE A 180 -7.48 5.63 2.83
C ILE A 180 -6.78 6.70 3.65
N SER A 181 -7.00 7.98 3.31
CA SER A 181 -6.62 9.10 4.16
C SER A 181 -7.56 9.22 5.37
N ASN A 182 -7.19 10.07 6.33
CA ASN A 182 -8.10 10.45 7.42
C ASN A 182 -8.91 11.73 7.11
N SER A 183 -9.13 12.03 5.84
CA SER A 183 -9.94 13.16 5.42
C SER A 183 -11.40 12.99 5.84
N ALA A 184 -12.01 14.10 6.28
CA ALA A 184 -13.44 14.20 6.56
C ALA A 184 -14.22 14.89 5.43
N ALA A 185 -13.58 15.17 4.29
CA ALA A 185 -14.26 15.73 3.12
C ALA A 185 -15.19 14.67 2.49
N ALA A 186 -16.23 15.15 1.78
CA ALA A 186 -17.16 14.28 1.10
C ALA A 186 -16.42 13.35 0.11
N ASP A 187 -16.86 12.10 0.03
CA ASP A 187 -16.27 11.05 -0.80
C ASP A 187 -14.79 10.74 -0.51
N GLN A 188 -14.33 11.05 0.71
CA GLN A 188 -12.97 10.76 1.16
C GLN A 188 -12.96 9.96 2.48
N GLY A 189 -11.80 9.43 2.84
CA GLY A 189 -11.58 8.74 4.10
C GLY A 189 -12.56 7.60 4.34
N LEU A 190 -13.21 7.60 5.50
CA LEU A 190 -14.16 6.56 5.93
C LEU A 190 -15.38 6.44 5.01
N GLU A 191 -15.87 7.53 4.46
CA GLU A 191 -17.01 7.50 3.53
C GLU A 191 -16.62 6.74 2.26
N TRP A 192 -15.47 7.05 1.70
CA TRP A 192 -14.93 6.34 0.54
C TRP A 192 -14.71 4.85 0.84
N LEU A 193 -14.09 4.51 1.98
CA LEU A 193 -13.86 3.11 2.37
C LEU A 193 -15.18 2.34 2.49
N THR A 194 -16.20 2.94 3.09
CA THR A 194 -17.51 2.32 3.23
C THR A 194 -18.15 2.02 1.88
N GLY A 195 -18.05 2.97 0.94
CA GLY A 195 -18.49 2.79 -0.45
C GLY A 195 -17.71 1.69 -1.17
N TRP A 196 -16.38 1.65 -0.99
CA TRP A 196 -15.52 0.63 -1.57
C TRP A 196 -15.87 -0.77 -1.03
N VAL A 197 -16.00 -0.93 0.28
CA VAL A 197 -16.38 -2.21 0.91
C VAL A 197 -17.75 -2.67 0.41
N SER A 198 -18.74 -1.77 0.32
CA SER A 198 -20.06 -2.10 -0.19
C SER A 198 -20.04 -2.57 -1.65
N THR A 199 -19.24 -1.93 -2.49
CA THR A 199 -19.06 -2.33 -3.89
C THR A 199 -18.34 -3.68 -3.99
N CYS A 200 -17.33 -3.88 -3.17
CA CYS A 200 -16.56 -5.11 -3.09
C CYS A 200 -17.39 -6.34 -2.70
N ASP A 201 -18.42 -6.16 -1.86
CA ASP A 201 -19.36 -7.25 -1.55
C ASP A 201 -20.07 -7.78 -2.80
N SER A 202 -20.39 -6.87 -3.73
CA SER A 202 -21.09 -7.23 -4.98
C SER A 202 -20.13 -7.79 -6.02
N LEU A 203 -18.88 -7.32 -6.05
CA LEU A 203 -17.87 -7.68 -7.04
C LEU A 203 -16.99 -8.87 -6.62
N GLY A 204 -17.00 -9.24 -5.34
CA GLY A 204 -16.15 -10.30 -4.80
C GLY A 204 -14.68 -9.90 -4.67
N CYS A 205 -14.40 -8.69 -4.17
CA CYS A 205 -13.02 -8.33 -3.85
C CYS A 205 -12.47 -9.22 -2.73
N ALA A 206 -11.29 -9.78 -2.97
CA ALA A 206 -10.61 -10.60 -1.98
C ALA A 206 -9.62 -9.73 -1.19
N TYR A 207 -10.04 -9.21 -0.03
CA TYR A 207 -9.17 -8.50 0.89
C TYR A 207 -9.23 -9.12 2.29
N ASP A 208 -8.08 -9.19 2.94
CA ASP A 208 -7.92 -9.82 4.25
C ASP A 208 -7.92 -8.79 5.39
N PHE A 209 -7.45 -7.57 5.13
CA PHE A 209 -7.32 -6.48 6.10
C PHE A 209 -7.58 -5.13 5.43
N CYS A 210 -7.94 -4.11 6.20
CA CYS A 210 -8.04 -2.74 5.71
C CYS A 210 -6.82 -1.91 6.06
N VAL A 211 -6.51 -0.96 5.17
CA VAL A 211 -5.35 -0.09 5.28
C VAL A 211 -5.80 1.35 5.46
N ALA A 212 -5.18 2.06 6.40
CA ALA A 212 -5.51 3.45 6.70
C ALA A 212 -4.26 4.28 6.96
N HIS A 213 -4.36 5.57 6.65
CA HIS A 213 -3.39 6.60 6.99
C HIS A 213 -4.00 7.56 8.01
N TRP A 214 -3.14 8.15 8.84
CA TRP A 214 -3.59 9.16 9.78
C TRP A 214 -2.54 10.23 10.01
N TYR A 215 -2.96 11.49 9.91
CA TYR A 215 -2.16 12.66 10.24
C TYR A 215 -3.00 13.62 11.08
N GLY A 216 -2.51 14.02 12.23
CA GLY A 216 -3.26 14.87 13.15
C GLY A 216 -2.42 15.34 14.32
N THR A 217 -3.06 15.67 15.43
CA THR A 217 -2.37 16.28 16.58
C THR A 217 -2.48 15.48 17.87
N SER A 218 -3.37 14.48 17.95
CA SER A 218 -3.57 13.73 19.19
C SER A 218 -3.67 12.22 18.99
N VAL A 219 -3.10 11.47 19.92
CA VAL A 219 -3.17 10.01 19.93
C VAL A 219 -4.62 9.52 20.05
N ALA A 220 -5.47 10.23 20.80
CA ALA A 220 -6.87 9.87 20.95
C ALA A 220 -7.62 9.92 19.60
N GLU A 221 -7.33 10.90 18.75
CA GLU A 221 -7.90 10.99 17.40
C GLU A 221 -7.39 9.88 16.48
N LEU A 222 -6.10 9.53 16.55
CA LEU A 222 -5.55 8.37 15.84
C LEU A 222 -6.30 7.09 16.22
N LEU A 223 -6.41 6.79 17.51
CA LEU A 223 -7.06 5.57 17.98
C LEU A 223 -8.55 5.53 17.59
N LYS A 224 -9.22 6.69 17.64
CA LYS A 224 -10.61 6.80 17.21
C LYS A 224 -10.77 6.55 15.71
N HIS A 225 -9.85 7.09 14.89
CA HIS A 225 -9.86 6.83 13.45
C HIS A 225 -9.67 5.33 13.14
N VAL A 226 -8.70 4.70 13.78
CA VAL A 226 -8.41 3.26 13.61
C VAL A 226 -9.61 2.39 14.02
N GLU A 227 -10.30 2.73 15.11
CA GLU A 227 -11.55 2.06 15.53
C GLU A 227 -12.64 2.17 14.47
N LEU A 228 -12.81 3.37 13.90
CA LEU A 228 -13.82 3.61 12.86
C LEU A 228 -13.48 2.84 11.57
N VAL A 229 -12.20 2.78 11.19
CA VAL A 229 -11.74 1.96 10.05
C VAL A 229 -12.03 0.48 10.30
N HIS A 230 -11.77 -0.04 11.50
CA HIS A 230 -12.07 -1.42 11.86
C HIS A 230 -13.57 -1.72 11.69
N GLY A 231 -14.44 -0.81 12.15
CA GLY A 231 -15.88 -0.92 11.95
C GLY A 231 -16.30 -0.90 10.48
N ALA A 232 -15.79 0.04 9.70
CA ALA A 232 -16.04 0.15 8.25
C ALA A 232 -15.52 -1.09 7.48
N CYS A 233 -14.43 -1.69 7.96
CA CYS A 233 -13.82 -2.90 7.45
C CYS A 233 -14.52 -4.20 7.92
N ARG A 234 -15.69 -4.09 8.51
CA ARG A 234 -16.50 -5.22 9.00
C ARG A 234 -15.77 -6.13 9.99
N GLY A 235 -14.96 -5.54 10.85
CA GLY A 235 -14.22 -6.26 11.88
C GLY A 235 -12.99 -7.00 11.38
N LYS A 236 -12.56 -6.79 10.13
CA LYS A 236 -11.26 -7.30 9.66
C LYS A 236 -10.10 -6.54 10.32
N PRO A 237 -8.89 -7.12 10.38
CA PRO A 237 -7.71 -6.44 10.88
C PRO A 237 -7.45 -5.10 10.17
N VAL A 238 -6.80 -4.18 10.87
CA VAL A 238 -6.42 -2.86 10.35
C VAL A 238 -4.89 -2.76 10.32
N TRP A 239 -4.37 -2.27 9.21
CA TRP A 239 -2.99 -1.83 9.08
C TRP A 239 -2.96 -0.31 8.99
N VAL A 240 -2.15 0.33 9.83
CA VAL A 240 -1.91 1.77 9.79
C VAL A 240 -0.56 1.99 9.14
N THR A 241 -0.55 2.00 7.80
CA THR A 241 0.71 2.05 7.04
C THR A 241 1.40 3.40 7.06
N GLU A 242 0.64 4.47 7.35
CA GLU A 242 1.17 5.81 7.61
C GLU A 242 0.48 6.43 8.82
N PHE A 243 1.26 6.89 9.78
CA PHE A 243 0.74 7.81 10.78
C PHE A 243 1.84 8.75 11.27
N ALA A 244 1.50 10.01 11.51
CA ALA A 244 2.40 10.97 12.13
C ALA A 244 1.64 12.13 12.80
N VAL A 245 2.28 12.75 13.79
CA VAL A 245 1.82 14.03 14.32
C VAL A 245 2.13 15.15 13.32
N ASN A 246 1.18 16.07 13.13
CA ASN A 246 1.38 17.27 12.32
C ASN A 246 2.26 18.29 13.08
N SER A 247 3.55 18.15 12.94
CA SER A 247 4.55 19.01 13.57
C SER A 247 5.85 19.00 12.77
N ASP A 248 6.60 20.11 12.84
CA ASP A 248 7.99 20.19 12.36
C ASP A 248 9.00 19.92 13.51
N ASP A 249 8.54 19.85 14.75
CA ASP A 249 9.38 19.61 15.92
C ASP A 249 9.60 18.12 16.15
N GLU A 250 10.84 17.68 16.02
CA GLU A 250 11.26 16.29 16.19
C GLU A 250 10.96 15.74 17.60
N ASN A 251 10.98 16.60 18.63
CA ASN A 251 10.64 16.17 19.99
C ASN A 251 9.14 15.88 20.14
N GLN A 252 8.28 16.61 19.41
CA GLN A 252 6.86 16.31 19.37
C GLN A 252 6.59 14.97 18.69
N HIS A 253 7.36 14.63 17.65
CA HIS A 253 7.28 13.30 17.03
C HIS A 253 7.70 12.21 18.01
N ALA A 254 8.80 12.39 18.75
CA ALA A 254 9.25 11.43 19.75
C ALA A 254 8.21 11.23 20.86
N ALA A 255 7.65 12.33 21.39
CA ALA A 255 6.61 12.28 22.42
C ALA A 255 5.34 11.57 21.91
N PHE A 256 4.89 11.90 20.70
CA PHE A 256 3.72 11.27 20.07
C PHE A 256 3.93 9.77 19.88
N ILE A 257 5.10 9.34 19.38
CA ILE A 257 5.44 7.92 19.20
C ILE A 257 5.41 7.19 20.54
N THR A 258 6.02 7.76 21.58
CA THR A 258 6.07 7.17 22.92
C THR A 258 4.68 6.92 23.51
N GLU A 259 3.71 7.79 23.20
CA GLU A 259 2.33 7.62 23.62
C GLU A 259 1.53 6.68 22.69
N ALA A 260 1.67 6.84 21.37
CA ALA A 260 0.83 6.15 20.37
C ALA A 260 1.17 4.67 20.23
N VAL A 261 2.46 4.34 20.20
CA VAL A 261 2.92 2.97 19.85
C VAL A 261 2.41 1.93 20.85
N PRO A 262 2.55 2.08 22.17
CA PRO A 262 2.00 1.11 23.12
C PRO A 262 0.47 0.96 22.98
N ARG A 263 -0.24 2.06 22.66
CA ARG A 263 -1.69 2.05 22.48
C ARG A 263 -2.11 1.28 21.22
N LEU A 264 -1.35 1.40 20.13
CA LEU A 264 -1.56 0.61 18.90
C LEU A 264 -1.22 -0.86 19.12
N ASP A 265 -0.20 -1.16 19.93
CA ASP A 265 0.18 -2.52 20.30
C ASP A 265 -0.92 -3.21 21.11
N ASP A 266 -1.62 -2.48 21.98
CA ASP A 266 -2.72 -3.00 22.81
C ASP A 266 -4.01 -3.29 22.02
N LEU A 267 -4.20 -2.74 20.82
CA LEU A 267 -5.38 -2.97 20.00
C LEU A 267 -5.25 -4.30 19.22
N GLU A 268 -5.99 -5.32 19.63
CA GLU A 268 -5.94 -6.66 19.01
C GLU A 268 -6.23 -6.66 17.51
N TYR A 269 -7.11 -5.75 17.05
CA TYR A 269 -7.47 -5.64 15.64
C TYR A 269 -6.48 -4.82 14.81
N VAL A 270 -5.51 -4.14 15.41
CA VAL A 270 -4.37 -3.55 14.70
C VAL A 270 -3.34 -4.63 14.48
N GLU A 271 -3.14 -5.03 13.24
CA GLU A 271 -2.21 -6.11 12.89
C GLU A 271 -0.82 -5.57 12.58
N ARG A 272 -0.73 -4.42 11.87
CA ARG A 272 0.54 -3.76 11.53
C ARG A 272 0.40 -2.24 11.51
N TYR A 273 1.53 -1.57 11.78
CA TYR A 273 1.61 -0.12 11.64
C TYR A 273 3.03 0.33 11.29
N SER A 274 3.18 1.50 10.64
CA SER A 274 4.46 2.16 10.41
C SER A 274 4.36 3.68 10.55
N TYR A 275 5.33 4.27 11.24
CA TYR A 275 5.43 5.73 11.37
C TYR A 275 5.92 6.36 10.08
N PHE A 276 5.37 7.51 9.70
CA PHE A 276 5.72 8.23 8.49
C PHE A 276 6.84 9.24 8.75
N MET A 277 8.07 9.04 8.21
CA MET A 277 8.62 7.86 7.55
C MET A 277 10.13 7.80 7.85
N VAL A 278 10.80 6.72 7.44
CA VAL A 278 12.26 6.63 7.51
C VAL A 278 12.87 7.61 6.51
N ARG A 279 13.40 8.72 7.02
CA ARG A 279 14.10 9.75 6.25
C ARG A 279 15.00 10.57 7.16
N GLU A 280 15.95 11.29 6.56
CA GLU A 280 16.76 12.27 7.30
C GLU A 280 15.89 13.31 8.00
N GLY A 281 16.19 13.60 9.25
CA GLY A 281 15.42 14.50 10.11
C GLY A 281 14.10 13.89 10.63
N ARG A 282 13.86 12.58 10.39
CA ARG A 282 12.73 11.82 10.90
C ARG A 282 13.11 10.35 11.00
N LEU A 283 13.08 9.77 12.16
CA LEU A 283 13.57 8.43 12.52
C LEU A 283 15.10 8.27 12.39
N VAL A 284 15.76 8.91 11.43
CA VAL A 284 17.21 8.91 11.27
C VAL A 284 17.78 10.35 11.20
N THR A 285 19.04 10.51 11.61
CA THR A 285 19.80 11.76 11.48
C THR A 285 21.26 11.45 11.32
N GLY A 286 21.84 11.82 10.18
CA GLY A 286 23.19 11.42 9.80
C GLY A 286 23.36 9.90 9.82
N SER A 287 24.34 9.39 10.53
CA SER A 287 24.57 7.95 10.68
C SER A 287 23.92 7.37 11.95
N GLY A 288 22.92 8.03 12.54
CA GLY A 288 22.29 7.64 13.80
C GLY A 288 20.78 7.77 13.78
N LEU A 289 20.19 7.50 14.93
CA LEU A 289 18.76 7.70 15.15
C LEU A 289 18.48 9.13 15.57
N SER A 290 17.39 9.70 15.07
CA SER A 290 16.80 10.91 15.63
C SER A 290 16.09 10.61 16.96
N SER A 291 15.58 11.64 17.64
CA SER A 291 14.76 11.45 18.84
C SER A 291 13.52 10.60 18.57
N SER A 292 12.84 10.83 17.45
CA SER A 292 11.70 10.01 17.05
C SER A 292 12.10 8.59 16.66
N GLY A 293 13.28 8.40 16.05
CA GLY A 293 13.81 7.07 15.75
C GLY A 293 14.12 6.28 17.02
N GLN A 294 14.76 6.91 18.00
CA GLN A 294 15.01 6.30 19.31
C GLN A 294 13.69 5.89 20.00
N ALA A 295 12.71 6.81 20.04
CA ALA A 295 11.39 6.50 20.57
C ALA A 295 10.73 5.34 19.83
N TYR A 296 10.79 5.32 18.49
CA TYR A 296 10.07 4.32 17.67
C TYR A 296 10.60 2.90 17.85
N ILE A 297 11.88 2.72 18.13
CA ILE A 297 12.46 1.37 18.31
C ILE A 297 12.56 0.95 19.78
N ALA A 298 12.44 1.87 20.73
CA ALA A 298 12.60 1.60 22.17
C ALA A 298 11.31 1.19 22.90
N VAL A 299 10.12 1.62 22.42
CA VAL A 299 8.81 1.34 23.03
C VAL A 299 8.29 -0.05 22.71
#